data_41108345eaa21c30108098078a074edf
#
_entry.id   41108345eaa21c30108098078a074edf
#
_cell.length_a   1.000
_cell.length_b   1.000
_cell.length_c   1.000
_cell.angle_alpha   90.00
_cell.angle_beta   90.00
_cell.angle_gamma   90.00
#
_symmetry.space_group_name_H-M   'P 1'
#
loop_
_entity.id
_entity.type
_entity.pdbx_description
1 polymer ?
#
loop_
_entity_poly.entity_id
_entity_poly.type
_entity_poly.pdbx_seq_one_letter_code
_entity_poly.pdbx_strand_id
1 'polypeptide(L)'
;MTGLRLFGSFPLSVRLLLVNQLIGNTGFYMLVPFLAEYLSTDLALSAAVVGVVLGVRNLSQQGLFLVGGSAADRLGARGVIIVGAGIRAAGFALFAVGGSLPVVLLASVLTGFAGALFNPAVRAYIARDSGDRAADAFALFNVFGNTGSALGPVIGTLLVGIGFQLTAVAAAAVFAGLTVAQMLLLPRRPAPPRDTALRSDFARVFADRRFWAFAFALMGMFALQSQIYFLFTLQVQDLAGPVAGPAAVAALFLVETVAVVALQVRITGVLSRRTDRGAAMALGMAVAGAAFLIPPAAGIFPAPDGDGPVAIAVRVAPVVLAAVVLALGVMAVQPFVNEAIPRFSGPDLTGTYFGAFYLASGVFTVASTTLAGSAVDHAGGPLTWPPALLCAGIGICSAGAVLLLRRRRSLPEPPPSKSPTTEAISNRTAKGDSAR
;
A
#
# COMPACT_ATOMS: atom_id res chain seq x y z
N MET A 1 10.34 19.18 -9.82
CA MET A 1 11.60 18.66 -9.26
C MET A 1 11.74 17.22 -9.69
N THR A 2 12.92 16.75 -10.07
CA THR A 2 13.17 15.32 -10.31
C THR A 2 13.04 14.56 -8.98
N GLY A 3 12.58 13.31 -8.99
CA GLY A 3 12.34 12.53 -7.76
C GLY A 3 13.56 12.45 -6.81
N LEU A 4 14.79 12.38 -7.36
CA LEU A 4 16.04 12.40 -6.58
C LEU A 4 16.27 13.72 -5.83
N ARG A 5 15.97 14.86 -6.45
CA ARG A 5 16.06 16.16 -5.78
C ARG A 5 15.02 16.31 -4.68
N LEU A 6 13.81 15.76 -4.91
CA LEU A 6 12.76 15.73 -3.93
C LEU A 6 13.14 14.86 -2.72
N PHE A 7 13.70 13.66 -2.95
CA PHE A 7 14.21 12.76 -1.91
C PHE A 7 15.29 13.44 -1.04
N GLY A 8 16.28 14.09 -1.66
CA GLY A 8 17.37 14.79 -0.95
C GLY A 8 16.90 15.96 -0.09
N SER A 9 15.72 16.52 -0.36
CA SER A 9 15.16 17.66 0.39
C SER A 9 14.41 17.29 1.67
N PHE A 10 14.21 16.00 1.96
CA PHE A 10 13.58 15.53 3.20
C PHE A 10 14.62 15.29 4.32
N PRO A 11 14.18 15.39 5.60
CA PRO A 11 15.01 15.04 6.74
C PRO A 11 15.57 13.61 6.65
N LEU A 12 16.68 13.35 7.32
CA LEU A 12 17.32 12.02 7.33
C LEU A 12 16.36 10.92 7.75
N SER A 13 15.51 11.18 8.76
CA SER A 13 14.50 10.22 9.24
C SER A 13 13.53 9.76 8.15
N VAL A 14 13.01 10.70 7.36
CA VAL A 14 12.10 10.40 6.25
C VAL A 14 12.86 9.63 5.15
N ARG A 15 14.05 10.07 4.77
CA ARG A 15 14.88 9.38 3.77
C ARG A 15 15.19 7.94 4.17
N LEU A 16 15.55 7.71 5.43
CA LEU A 16 15.79 6.36 5.97
C LEU A 16 14.53 5.49 5.87
N LEU A 17 13.36 6.01 6.19
CA LEU A 17 12.12 5.24 6.11
C LEU A 17 11.69 4.97 4.66
N LEU A 18 11.99 5.88 3.70
CA LEU A 18 11.79 5.63 2.27
C LEU A 18 12.69 4.50 1.75
N VAL A 19 13.98 4.54 2.09
CA VAL A 19 14.93 3.45 1.74
C VAL A 19 14.54 2.15 2.42
N ASN A 20 14.11 2.21 3.67
CA ASN A 20 13.57 1.05 4.39
C ASN A 20 12.34 0.45 3.71
N GLN A 21 11.45 1.28 3.15
CA GLN A 21 10.29 0.81 2.39
C GLN A 21 10.70 0.04 1.14
N LEU A 22 11.71 0.53 0.39
CA LEU A 22 12.28 -0.16 -0.77
C LEU A 22 12.84 -1.53 -0.36
N ILE A 23 13.81 -1.52 0.56
CA ILE A 23 14.54 -2.72 0.98
C ILE A 23 13.58 -3.72 1.67
N GLY A 24 12.69 -3.23 2.53
CA GLY A 24 11.71 -4.05 3.23
C GLY A 24 10.70 -4.72 2.28
N ASN A 25 10.21 -4.00 1.27
CA ASN A 25 9.35 -4.60 0.25
C ASN A 25 10.12 -5.59 -0.62
N THR A 26 11.36 -5.28 -1.00
CA THR A 26 12.21 -6.24 -1.74
C THR A 26 12.36 -7.54 -0.95
N GLY A 27 12.76 -7.47 0.33
CA GLY A 27 12.91 -8.66 1.18
C GLY A 27 11.61 -9.42 1.42
N PHE A 28 10.49 -8.72 1.51
CA PHE A 28 9.18 -9.34 1.68
C PHE A 28 8.72 -10.08 0.42
N TYR A 29 8.73 -9.40 -0.73
CA TYR A 29 8.27 -9.97 -1.99
C TYR A 29 9.27 -10.93 -2.62
N MET A 30 10.50 -11.00 -2.12
CA MET A 30 11.48 -12.03 -2.49
C MET A 30 11.05 -13.44 -2.06
N LEU A 31 10.28 -13.57 -0.95
CA LEU A 31 9.86 -14.88 -0.42
C LEU A 31 8.36 -15.13 -0.58
N VAL A 32 7.52 -14.15 -0.24
CA VAL A 32 6.07 -14.36 -0.05
C VAL A 32 5.34 -14.90 -1.29
N PRO A 33 5.64 -14.49 -2.52
CA PRO A 33 5.02 -15.07 -3.71
C PRO A 33 5.30 -16.57 -3.89
N PHE A 34 6.46 -17.05 -3.43
CA PHE A 34 6.89 -18.44 -3.56
C PHE A 34 6.47 -19.31 -2.36
N LEU A 35 5.90 -18.71 -1.33
CA LEU A 35 5.49 -19.45 -0.12
C LEU A 35 4.41 -20.48 -0.42
N ALA A 36 3.44 -20.15 -1.28
CA ALA A 36 2.37 -21.09 -1.64
C ALA A 36 2.91 -22.34 -2.35
N GLU A 37 3.86 -22.16 -3.26
CA GLU A 37 4.54 -23.25 -3.97
C GLU A 37 5.31 -24.14 -3.00
N TYR A 38 6.16 -23.55 -2.13
CA TYR A 38 6.87 -24.28 -1.10
C TYR A 38 5.94 -25.12 -0.22
N LEU A 39 4.81 -24.55 0.21
CA LEU A 39 3.86 -25.27 1.07
C LEU A 39 3.19 -26.44 0.36
N SER A 40 2.89 -26.30 -0.93
CA SER A 40 2.20 -27.33 -1.70
C SER A 40 3.15 -28.40 -2.25
N THR A 41 4.37 -28.02 -2.67
CA THR A 41 5.33 -28.95 -3.31
C THR A 41 6.27 -29.58 -2.29
N ASP A 42 6.99 -28.76 -1.50
CA ASP A 42 8.02 -29.26 -0.57
C ASP A 42 7.43 -29.87 0.72
N LEU A 43 6.35 -29.28 1.25
CA LEU A 43 5.66 -29.77 2.44
C LEU A 43 4.45 -30.66 2.11
N ALA A 44 4.12 -30.85 0.81
CA ALA A 44 2.99 -31.65 0.34
C ALA A 44 1.66 -31.33 1.03
N LEU A 45 1.44 -30.05 1.40
CA LEU A 45 0.22 -29.62 2.07
C LEU A 45 -0.93 -29.43 1.06
N SER A 46 -2.15 -29.78 1.50
CA SER A 46 -3.32 -29.57 0.67
C SER A 46 -3.58 -28.06 0.40
N ALA A 47 -4.21 -27.73 -0.72
CA ALA A 47 -4.56 -26.35 -1.07
C ALA A 47 -5.34 -25.63 0.04
N ALA A 48 -6.21 -26.35 0.76
CA ALA A 48 -6.95 -25.80 1.90
C ALA A 48 -6.01 -25.37 3.04
N VAL A 49 -5.00 -26.18 3.38
CA VAL A 49 -4.03 -25.85 4.42
C VAL A 49 -3.12 -24.71 4.00
N VAL A 50 -2.69 -24.66 2.71
CA VAL A 50 -1.95 -23.53 2.15
C VAL A 50 -2.78 -22.24 2.26
N GLY A 51 -4.07 -22.29 1.93
CA GLY A 51 -5.00 -21.17 2.09
C GLY A 51 -5.10 -20.70 3.53
N VAL A 52 -5.15 -21.62 4.50
CA VAL A 52 -5.17 -21.29 5.94
C VAL A 52 -3.87 -20.57 6.35
N VAL A 53 -2.72 -21.06 5.95
CA VAL A 53 -1.41 -20.46 6.29
C VAL A 53 -1.32 -19.03 5.78
N LEU A 54 -1.67 -18.80 4.51
CA LEU A 54 -1.67 -17.46 3.89
C LEU A 54 -2.77 -16.57 4.49
N GLY A 55 -3.93 -17.13 4.78
CA GLY A 55 -5.05 -16.45 5.42
C GLY A 55 -4.71 -15.98 6.84
N VAL A 56 -4.09 -16.83 7.65
CA VAL A 56 -3.63 -16.50 9.02
C VAL A 56 -2.62 -15.36 8.98
N ARG A 57 -1.68 -15.35 8.04
CA ARG A 57 -0.73 -14.25 7.86
C ARG A 57 -1.46 -12.92 7.58
N ASN A 58 -2.39 -12.93 6.63
CA ASN A 58 -3.17 -11.74 6.26
C ASN A 58 -4.06 -11.27 7.42
N LEU A 59 -4.74 -12.19 8.10
CA LEU A 59 -5.58 -11.88 9.25
C LEU A 59 -4.77 -11.27 10.40
N SER A 60 -3.58 -11.84 10.70
CA SER A 60 -2.68 -11.28 11.71
C SER A 60 -2.23 -9.87 11.36
N GLN A 61 -2.01 -9.57 10.08
CA GLN A 61 -1.63 -8.23 9.65
C GLN A 61 -2.82 -7.26 9.72
N GLN A 62 -3.91 -7.58 9.07
CA GLN A 62 -5.05 -6.67 8.92
C GLN A 62 -5.82 -6.50 10.24
N GLY A 63 -6.06 -7.59 10.97
CA GLY A 63 -6.80 -7.58 12.23
C GLY A 63 -6.08 -6.81 13.35
N LEU A 64 -4.74 -6.74 13.31
CA LEU A 64 -3.94 -6.10 14.36
C LEU A 64 -3.43 -4.70 13.98
N PHE A 65 -3.83 -4.13 12.84
CA PHE A 65 -3.40 -2.77 12.45
C PHE A 65 -3.76 -1.71 13.50
N LEU A 66 -4.93 -1.80 14.09
CA LEU A 66 -5.37 -0.86 15.14
C LEU A 66 -4.49 -0.97 16.39
N VAL A 67 -4.10 -2.20 16.77
CA VAL A 67 -3.18 -2.45 17.88
C VAL A 67 -1.79 -1.88 17.58
N GLY A 68 -1.28 -2.10 16.37
CA GLY A 68 0.02 -1.57 15.93
C GLY A 68 0.05 -0.04 15.90
N GLY A 69 -1.02 0.58 15.43
CA GLY A 69 -1.18 2.04 15.43
C GLY A 69 -1.19 2.62 16.85
N SER A 70 -1.97 2.02 17.74
CA SER A 70 -2.02 2.43 19.15
C SER A 70 -0.69 2.21 19.87
N ALA A 71 0.02 1.12 19.58
CA ALA A 71 1.36 0.87 20.11
C ALA A 71 2.33 1.97 19.65
N ALA A 72 2.27 2.40 18.39
CA ALA A 72 3.12 3.47 17.85
C ALA A 72 2.88 4.82 18.57
N ASP A 73 1.63 5.13 18.88
CA ASP A 73 1.25 6.37 19.57
C ASP A 73 1.67 6.37 21.05
N ARG A 74 1.66 5.21 21.73
CA ARG A 74 1.93 5.07 23.16
C ARG A 74 3.38 4.79 23.49
N LEU A 75 4.00 3.88 22.73
CA LEU A 75 5.38 3.43 22.98
C LEU A 75 6.40 4.22 22.14
N GLY A 76 5.89 5.07 21.22
CA GLY A 76 6.71 5.80 20.26
C GLY A 76 6.95 5.02 18.98
N ALA A 77 6.67 5.67 17.85
CA ALA A 77 6.73 5.04 16.54
C ALA A 77 8.10 4.39 16.24
N ARG A 78 9.22 5.00 16.68
CA ARG A 78 10.57 4.43 16.51
C ARG A 78 10.70 3.05 17.15
N GLY A 79 10.28 2.88 18.39
CA GLY A 79 10.35 1.61 19.11
C GLY A 79 9.54 0.52 18.41
N VAL A 80 8.32 0.86 18.01
CA VAL A 80 7.40 -0.05 17.31
C VAL A 80 7.92 -0.45 15.93
N ILE A 81 8.53 0.49 15.18
CA ILE A 81 9.20 0.21 13.90
C ILE A 81 10.33 -0.81 14.08
N ILE A 82 11.20 -0.61 15.07
CA ILE A 82 12.34 -1.50 15.35
C ILE A 82 11.85 -2.88 15.75
N VAL A 83 10.90 -2.96 16.70
CA VAL A 83 10.32 -4.23 17.17
C VAL A 83 9.61 -4.94 16.01
N GLY A 84 8.81 -4.22 15.22
CA GLY A 84 8.15 -4.78 14.05
C GLY A 84 9.12 -5.37 13.02
N ALA A 85 10.23 -4.66 12.72
CA ALA A 85 11.28 -5.17 11.84
C ALA A 85 11.97 -6.42 12.41
N GLY A 86 12.28 -6.43 13.72
CA GLY A 86 12.88 -7.57 14.41
C GLY A 86 11.97 -8.80 14.42
N ILE A 87 10.67 -8.63 14.73
CA ILE A 87 9.69 -9.72 14.65
C ILE A 87 9.59 -10.26 13.22
N ARG A 88 9.66 -9.37 12.22
CA ARG A 88 9.64 -9.79 10.81
C ARG A 88 10.89 -10.60 10.46
N ALA A 89 12.07 -10.18 10.91
CA ALA A 89 13.30 -10.96 10.76
C ALA A 89 13.18 -12.35 11.38
N ALA A 90 12.66 -12.45 12.61
CA ALA A 90 12.42 -13.73 13.28
C ALA A 90 11.40 -14.61 12.52
N GLY A 91 10.32 -14.02 12.00
CA GLY A 91 9.33 -14.74 11.20
C GLY A 91 9.93 -15.32 9.91
N PHE A 92 10.76 -14.54 9.19
CA PHE A 92 11.47 -15.06 8.01
C PHE A 92 12.54 -16.11 8.36
N ALA A 93 13.23 -15.96 9.50
CA ALA A 93 14.15 -16.99 10.00
C ALA A 93 13.42 -18.31 10.32
N LEU A 94 12.20 -18.24 10.85
CA LEU A 94 11.38 -19.45 11.05
C LEU A 94 10.94 -20.11 9.74
N PHE A 95 10.66 -19.33 8.68
CA PHE A 95 10.44 -19.93 7.35
C PHE A 95 11.70 -20.63 6.83
N ALA A 96 12.90 -20.17 7.17
CA ALA A 96 14.16 -20.83 6.81
C ALA A 96 14.35 -22.16 7.56
N VAL A 97 13.91 -22.25 8.81
CA VAL A 97 13.88 -23.53 9.57
C VAL A 97 12.88 -24.49 8.91
N GLY A 98 11.72 -24.00 8.50
CA GLY A 98 10.70 -24.74 7.73
C GLY A 98 10.28 -26.07 8.36
N GLY A 99 10.03 -27.06 7.50
CA GLY A 99 9.94 -28.47 7.85
C GLY A 99 8.64 -28.95 8.54
N SER A 100 7.83 -28.07 9.13
CA SER A 100 6.57 -28.47 9.76
C SER A 100 5.50 -27.39 9.74
N LEU A 101 4.24 -27.80 9.64
CA LEU A 101 3.08 -26.90 9.62
C LEU A 101 3.03 -25.94 10.84
N PRO A 102 3.28 -26.36 12.10
CA PRO A 102 3.29 -25.44 13.24
C PRO A 102 4.33 -24.32 13.12
N VAL A 103 5.53 -24.63 12.63
CA VAL A 103 6.61 -23.65 12.45
C VAL A 103 6.21 -22.62 11.38
N VAL A 104 5.66 -23.08 10.27
CA VAL A 104 5.21 -22.21 9.16
C VAL A 104 4.01 -21.34 9.57
N LEU A 105 3.08 -21.89 10.35
CA LEU A 105 1.97 -21.10 10.93
C LEU A 105 2.48 -20.01 11.86
N LEU A 106 3.43 -20.34 12.75
CA LEU A 106 4.04 -19.35 13.64
C LEU A 106 4.78 -18.28 12.85
N ALA A 107 5.57 -18.66 11.83
CA ALA A 107 6.24 -17.73 10.93
C ALA A 107 5.23 -16.78 10.23
N SER A 108 4.11 -17.32 9.77
CA SER A 108 3.02 -16.56 9.14
C SER A 108 2.38 -15.56 10.11
N VAL A 109 2.08 -15.98 11.33
CA VAL A 109 1.55 -15.09 12.38
C VAL A 109 2.55 -13.96 12.68
N LEU A 110 3.83 -14.29 12.89
CA LEU A 110 4.85 -13.31 13.24
C LEU A 110 5.08 -12.31 12.11
N THR A 111 5.17 -12.76 10.85
CA THR A 111 5.36 -11.85 9.70
C THR A 111 4.14 -10.97 9.45
N GLY A 112 2.93 -11.48 9.69
CA GLY A 112 1.69 -10.70 9.65
C GLY A 112 1.64 -9.66 10.77
N PHE A 113 1.87 -10.08 12.02
CA PHE A 113 1.90 -9.19 13.18
C PHE A 113 2.97 -8.10 13.07
N ALA A 114 4.17 -8.46 12.59
CA ALA A 114 5.22 -7.49 12.29
C ALA A 114 4.73 -6.40 11.32
N GLY A 115 3.98 -6.77 10.28
CA GLY A 115 3.38 -5.82 9.35
C GLY A 115 2.34 -4.92 10.00
N ALA A 116 1.55 -5.47 10.91
CA ALA A 116 0.57 -4.72 11.69
C ALA A 116 1.20 -3.65 12.58
N LEU A 117 2.32 -3.95 13.20
CA LEU A 117 3.09 -2.99 14.01
C LEU A 117 3.78 -1.95 13.12
N PHE A 118 4.50 -2.39 12.10
CA PHE A 118 5.39 -1.57 11.30
C PHE A 118 4.65 -0.55 10.43
N ASN A 119 3.60 -0.97 9.71
CA ASN A 119 2.97 -0.14 8.69
C ASN A 119 2.35 1.16 9.22
N PRO A 120 1.51 1.17 10.27
CA PRO A 120 0.96 2.42 10.81
C PRO A 120 2.04 3.27 11.50
N ALA A 121 3.02 2.63 12.16
CA ALA A 121 4.09 3.34 12.85
C ALA A 121 4.99 4.12 11.88
N VAL A 122 5.38 3.52 10.75
CA VAL A 122 6.15 4.18 9.69
C VAL A 122 5.39 5.36 9.11
N ARG A 123 4.10 5.19 8.82
CA ARG A 123 3.27 6.27 8.26
C ARG A 123 3.09 7.42 9.24
N ALA A 124 2.85 7.12 10.51
CA ALA A 124 2.76 8.14 11.56
C ALA A 124 4.08 8.92 11.70
N TYR A 125 5.21 8.22 11.63
CA TYR A 125 6.54 8.83 11.71
C TYR A 125 6.80 9.75 10.50
N ILE A 126 6.55 9.25 9.27
CA ILE A 126 6.71 10.04 8.02
C ILE A 126 5.79 11.26 8.04
N ALA A 127 4.52 11.10 8.39
CA ALA A 127 3.56 12.20 8.45
C ALA A 127 4.02 13.32 9.38
N ARG A 128 4.54 12.96 10.56
CA ARG A 128 5.06 13.91 11.55
C ARG A 128 6.32 14.64 11.07
N ASP A 129 7.30 13.91 10.52
CA ASP A 129 8.60 14.48 10.16
C ASP A 129 8.60 15.16 8.78
N SER A 130 7.56 14.94 7.94
CA SER A 130 7.40 15.59 6.63
C SER A 130 6.66 16.93 6.70
N GLY A 131 5.91 17.19 7.78
CA GLY A 131 5.12 18.41 7.97
C GLY A 131 4.18 18.67 6.78
N ASP A 132 4.20 19.90 6.27
CA ASP A 132 3.35 20.36 5.17
C ASP A 132 3.59 19.63 3.83
N ARG A 133 4.68 18.84 3.73
CA ARG A 133 5.07 18.08 2.54
C ARG A 133 4.76 16.59 2.66
N ALA A 134 3.84 16.22 3.54
CA ALA A 134 3.48 14.82 3.75
C ALA A 134 3.01 14.13 2.47
N ALA A 135 2.22 14.80 1.60
CA ALA A 135 1.78 14.22 0.32
C ALA A 135 2.96 13.87 -0.60
N ASP A 136 3.98 14.73 -0.69
CA ASP A 136 5.19 14.47 -1.47
C ASP A 136 6.01 13.30 -0.88
N ALA A 137 6.12 13.22 0.45
CA ALA A 137 6.78 12.13 1.14
C ALA A 137 6.07 10.79 0.90
N PHE A 138 4.74 10.77 0.96
CA PHE A 138 3.95 9.57 0.68
C PHE A 138 3.96 9.18 -0.80
N ALA A 139 4.08 10.15 -1.73
CA ALA A 139 4.29 9.86 -3.13
C ALA A 139 5.62 9.11 -3.36
N LEU A 140 6.71 9.59 -2.74
CA LEU A 140 8.00 8.87 -2.76
C LEU A 140 7.91 7.52 -2.05
N PHE A 141 7.21 7.44 -0.92
CA PHE A 141 6.98 6.18 -0.20
C PHE A 141 6.34 5.12 -1.10
N ASN A 142 5.36 5.51 -1.91
CA ASN A 142 4.73 4.61 -2.88
C ASN A 142 5.71 4.21 -3.99
N VAL A 143 6.49 5.14 -4.55
CA VAL A 143 7.52 4.82 -5.56
C VAL A 143 8.53 3.82 -5.03
N PHE A 144 9.08 4.06 -3.84
CA PHE A 144 10.05 3.17 -3.20
C PHE A 144 9.43 1.81 -2.88
N GLY A 145 8.17 1.81 -2.41
CA GLY A 145 7.42 0.59 -2.12
C GLY A 145 7.19 -0.27 -3.35
N ASN A 146 6.67 0.32 -4.43
CA ASN A 146 6.40 -0.41 -5.68
C ASN A 146 7.69 -0.89 -6.35
N THR A 147 8.75 -0.08 -6.33
CA THR A 147 10.07 -0.51 -6.83
C THR A 147 10.58 -1.73 -6.07
N GLY A 148 10.45 -1.74 -4.72
CA GLY A 148 10.82 -2.91 -3.92
C GLY A 148 9.96 -4.14 -4.20
N SER A 149 8.66 -3.94 -4.39
CA SER A 149 7.72 -5.02 -4.72
C SER A 149 8.01 -5.64 -6.09
N ALA A 150 8.53 -4.87 -7.05
CA ALA A 150 8.94 -5.37 -8.36
C ALA A 150 10.31 -6.07 -8.33
N LEU A 151 11.27 -5.54 -7.55
CA LEU A 151 12.60 -6.14 -7.43
C LEU A 151 12.56 -7.46 -6.63
N GLY A 152 11.65 -7.55 -5.64
CA GLY A 152 11.54 -8.71 -4.77
C GLY A 152 11.40 -10.04 -5.52
N PRO A 153 10.37 -10.23 -6.36
CA PRO A 153 10.17 -11.48 -7.10
C PRO A 153 11.31 -11.81 -8.06
N VAL A 154 11.94 -10.80 -8.68
CA VAL A 154 13.10 -11.00 -9.58
C VAL A 154 14.27 -11.62 -8.81
N ILE A 155 14.61 -11.05 -7.66
CA ILE A 155 15.67 -11.60 -6.79
C ILE A 155 15.23 -12.93 -6.21
N GLY A 156 13.94 -13.05 -5.81
CA GLY A 156 13.35 -14.25 -5.25
C GLY A 156 13.44 -15.44 -6.20
N THR A 157 13.11 -15.26 -7.49
CA THR A 157 13.21 -16.31 -8.52
C THR A 157 14.63 -16.88 -8.61
N LEU A 158 15.64 -16.00 -8.55
CA LEU A 158 17.05 -16.44 -8.61
C LEU A 158 17.44 -17.23 -7.36
N LEU A 159 16.98 -16.83 -6.19
CA LEU A 159 17.33 -17.48 -4.93
C LEU A 159 16.52 -18.75 -4.68
N VAL A 160 15.22 -18.77 -5.01
CA VAL A 160 14.35 -19.96 -4.87
C VAL A 160 14.84 -21.08 -5.79
N GLY A 161 15.41 -20.75 -6.95
CA GLY A 161 16.06 -21.76 -7.83
C GLY A 161 17.23 -22.49 -7.17
N ILE A 162 17.85 -21.91 -6.12
CA ILE A 162 18.88 -22.57 -5.27
C ILE A 162 18.20 -23.29 -4.09
N GLY A 163 17.16 -22.68 -3.50
CA GLY A 163 16.36 -23.25 -2.42
C GLY A 163 15.53 -22.20 -1.68
N PHE A 164 14.31 -22.61 -1.30
CA PHE A 164 13.39 -21.75 -0.52
C PHE A 164 14.00 -21.30 0.81
N GLN A 165 14.71 -22.19 1.52
CA GLN A 165 15.36 -21.90 2.79
C GLN A 165 16.42 -20.81 2.66
N LEU A 166 17.22 -20.83 1.58
CA LEU A 166 18.21 -19.77 1.32
C LEU A 166 17.53 -18.43 1.10
N THR A 167 16.42 -18.40 0.34
CA THR A 167 15.62 -17.19 0.13
C THR A 167 15.06 -16.64 1.44
N ALA A 168 14.60 -17.54 2.33
CA ALA A 168 14.09 -17.16 3.65
C ALA A 168 15.19 -16.61 4.56
N VAL A 169 16.40 -17.20 4.54
CA VAL A 169 17.59 -16.68 5.26
C VAL A 169 17.97 -15.29 4.72
N ALA A 170 17.99 -15.11 3.41
CA ALA A 170 18.29 -13.82 2.79
C ALA A 170 17.26 -12.75 3.20
N ALA A 171 15.96 -13.08 3.19
CA ALA A 171 14.91 -12.20 3.66
C ALA A 171 15.05 -11.86 5.15
N ALA A 172 15.33 -12.85 5.99
CA ALA A 172 15.60 -12.65 7.42
C ALA A 172 16.80 -11.72 7.64
N ALA A 173 17.90 -11.91 6.91
CA ALA A 173 19.09 -11.07 6.97
C ALA A 173 18.79 -9.61 6.55
N VAL A 174 17.99 -9.40 5.51
CA VAL A 174 17.52 -8.07 5.10
C VAL A 174 16.79 -7.39 6.26
N PHE A 175 15.81 -8.05 6.89
CA PHE A 175 15.06 -7.46 8.00
C PHE A 175 15.89 -7.29 9.27
N ALA A 176 16.83 -8.18 9.54
CA ALA A 176 17.79 -8.02 10.64
C ALA A 176 18.68 -6.78 10.40
N GLY A 177 19.21 -6.63 9.19
CA GLY A 177 19.98 -5.45 8.79
C GLY A 177 19.17 -4.15 8.91
N LEU A 178 17.91 -4.15 8.46
CA LEU A 178 17.00 -3.02 8.63
C LEU A 178 16.73 -2.71 10.10
N THR A 179 16.57 -3.73 10.94
CA THR A 179 16.38 -3.57 12.40
C THR A 179 17.59 -2.84 13.01
N VAL A 180 18.80 -3.31 12.70
CA VAL A 180 20.06 -2.69 13.18
C VAL A 180 20.20 -1.26 12.64
N ALA A 181 19.96 -1.05 11.34
CA ALA A 181 20.02 0.27 10.75
C ALA A 181 19.05 1.27 11.42
N GLN A 182 17.82 0.83 11.73
CA GLN A 182 16.83 1.65 12.43
C GLN A 182 17.21 1.93 13.88
N MET A 183 17.80 0.95 14.57
CA MET A 183 18.32 1.16 15.92
C MET A 183 19.40 2.23 15.98
N LEU A 184 20.29 2.26 14.98
CA LEU A 184 21.45 3.15 14.94
C LEU A 184 21.09 4.53 14.37
N LEU A 185 20.30 4.57 13.29
CA LEU A 185 20.15 5.76 12.45
C LEU A 185 18.82 6.49 12.64
N LEU A 186 17.75 5.79 13.09
CA LEU A 186 16.46 6.46 13.23
C LEU A 186 16.43 7.32 14.51
N PRO A 187 16.18 8.64 14.44
CA PRO A 187 16.21 9.53 15.59
C PRO A 187 15.20 9.12 16.67
N ARG A 188 15.58 9.27 17.93
CA ARG A 188 14.66 9.08 19.05
C ARG A 188 13.68 10.25 19.10
N ARG A 189 12.41 9.94 19.02
CA ARG A 189 11.32 10.90 19.24
C ARG A 189 10.51 10.38 20.41
N PRO A 190 10.57 11.01 21.58
CA PRO A 190 9.78 10.58 22.73
C PRO A 190 8.29 10.61 22.36
N ALA A 191 7.57 9.57 22.74
CA ALA A 191 6.12 9.63 22.74
C ALA A 191 5.66 10.68 23.77
N PRO A 192 4.64 11.48 23.48
CA PRO A 192 4.07 12.35 24.50
C PRO A 192 3.58 11.51 25.68
N PRO A 193 3.83 11.94 26.94
CA PRO A 193 3.30 11.24 28.12
C PRO A 193 1.79 11.11 27.99
N ARG A 194 1.24 9.92 28.26
CA ARG A 194 -0.20 9.67 28.14
C ARG A 194 -0.74 9.04 29.40
N ASP A 195 -1.65 9.79 30.02
CA ASP A 195 -2.43 9.33 31.18
C ASP A 195 -3.79 8.70 30.77
N THR A 196 -4.10 8.70 29.46
CA THR A 196 -5.38 8.18 28.95
C THR A 196 -5.36 6.66 28.84
N ALA A 197 -6.44 6.00 29.26
CA ALA A 197 -6.61 4.56 29.09
C ALA A 197 -6.70 4.18 27.59
N LEU A 198 -6.19 3.01 27.21
CA LEU A 198 -6.28 2.49 25.83
C LEU A 198 -7.72 2.49 25.29
N ARG A 199 -8.68 2.15 26.18
CA ARG A 199 -10.11 2.13 25.85
C ARG A 199 -10.63 3.52 25.46
N SER A 200 -10.14 4.60 26.11
CA SER A 200 -10.56 5.97 25.80
C SER A 200 -10.01 6.43 24.45
N ASP A 201 -8.80 6.02 24.07
CA ASP A 201 -8.23 6.33 22.76
C ASP A 201 -9.05 5.67 21.65
N PHE A 202 -9.37 4.38 21.80
CA PHE A 202 -10.25 3.69 20.85
C PHE A 202 -11.64 4.30 20.81
N ALA A 203 -12.24 4.61 21.96
CA ALA A 203 -13.54 5.27 22.02
C ALA A 203 -13.53 6.61 21.27
N ARG A 204 -12.45 7.40 21.39
CA ARG A 204 -12.28 8.66 20.66
C ARG A 204 -12.23 8.45 19.15
N VAL A 205 -11.46 7.46 18.66
CA VAL A 205 -11.38 7.13 17.22
C VAL A 205 -12.74 6.67 16.71
N PHE A 206 -13.42 5.76 17.43
CA PHE A 206 -14.73 5.24 17.03
C PHE A 206 -15.86 6.28 17.12
N ALA A 207 -15.73 7.28 17.98
CA ALA A 207 -16.69 8.39 18.10
C ALA A 207 -16.47 9.49 17.03
N ASP A 208 -15.33 9.52 16.34
CA ASP A 208 -15.03 10.54 15.32
C ASP A 208 -15.79 10.28 14.02
N ARG A 209 -17.01 10.80 13.95
CA ARG A 209 -17.89 10.67 12.78
C ARG A 209 -17.29 11.26 11.50
N ARG A 210 -16.45 12.33 11.61
CA ARG A 210 -15.82 12.96 10.43
C ARG A 210 -14.75 12.05 9.86
N PHE A 211 -13.94 11.46 10.72
CA PHE A 211 -12.94 10.48 10.30
C PHE A 211 -13.59 9.25 9.65
N TRP A 212 -14.63 8.68 10.26
CA TRP A 212 -15.29 7.49 9.69
C TRP A 212 -16.00 7.79 8.38
N ALA A 213 -16.61 8.97 8.23
CA ALA A 213 -17.18 9.38 6.94
C ALA A 213 -16.10 9.47 5.85
N PHE A 214 -14.90 10.00 6.19
CA PHE A 214 -13.73 10.01 5.32
C PHE A 214 -13.22 8.60 5.02
N ALA A 215 -13.08 7.75 6.03
CA ALA A 215 -12.61 6.37 5.90
C ALA A 215 -13.54 5.56 4.99
N PHE A 216 -14.85 5.61 5.21
CA PHE A 216 -15.83 4.92 4.37
C PHE A 216 -15.90 5.45 2.93
N ALA A 217 -15.67 6.76 2.73
CA ALA A 217 -15.60 7.32 1.37
C ALA A 217 -14.38 6.82 0.58
N LEU A 218 -13.26 6.46 1.25
CA LEU A 218 -11.98 6.18 0.61
C LEU A 218 -11.45 4.74 0.81
N MET A 219 -12.10 3.91 1.63
CA MET A 219 -11.72 2.50 1.77
C MET A 219 -11.81 1.73 0.45
N GLY A 220 -12.69 2.15 -0.48
CA GLY A 220 -12.79 1.61 -1.84
C GLY A 220 -11.50 1.73 -2.65
N MET A 221 -10.60 2.66 -2.33
CA MET A 221 -9.31 2.79 -2.99
C MET A 221 -8.48 1.51 -2.91
N PHE A 222 -8.34 0.92 -1.70
CA PHE A 222 -7.59 -0.32 -1.52
C PHE A 222 -8.31 -1.52 -2.10
N ALA A 223 -9.64 -1.52 -2.06
CA ALA A 223 -10.46 -2.54 -2.68
C ALA A 223 -10.25 -2.58 -4.21
N LEU A 224 -10.27 -1.43 -4.88
CA LEU A 224 -10.00 -1.33 -6.31
C LEU A 224 -8.55 -1.68 -6.64
N GLN A 225 -7.59 -1.18 -5.85
CA GLN A 225 -6.18 -1.51 -6.05
C GLN A 225 -5.91 -3.01 -5.92
N SER A 226 -6.59 -3.71 -5.02
CA SER A 226 -6.41 -5.16 -4.87
C SER A 226 -6.89 -5.96 -6.07
N GLN A 227 -7.79 -5.41 -6.89
CA GLN A 227 -8.29 -6.09 -8.08
C GLN A 227 -7.24 -6.29 -9.17
N ILE A 228 -6.11 -5.58 -9.12
CA ILE A 228 -5.00 -5.85 -10.03
C ILE A 228 -4.44 -7.27 -9.81
N TYR A 229 -4.41 -7.72 -8.55
CA TYR A 229 -3.94 -9.04 -8.14
C TYR A 229 -5.01 -10.14 -8.30
N PHE A 230 -6.26 -9.77 -8.44
CA PHE A 230 -7.37 -10.70 -8.57
C PHE A 230 -8.00 -10.63 -9.96
N LEU A 231 -8.88 -9.65 -10.21
CA LEU A 231 -9.68 -9.59 -11.42
C LEU A 231 -8.83 -9.39 -12.68
N PHE A 232 -7.88 -8.46 -12.70
CA PHE A 232 -7.04 -8.23 -13.88
C PHE A 232 -6.08 -9.39 -14.14
N THR A 233 -5.59 -10.06 -13.09
CA THR A 233 -4.79 -11.28 -13.23
C THR A 233 -5.61 -12.40 -13.88
N LEU A 234 -6.85 -12.63 -13.42
CA LEU A 234 -7.75 -13.63 -14.04
C LEU A 234 -8.05 -13.29 -15.50
N GLN A 235 -8.34 -12.01 -15.82
CA GLN A 235 -8.59 -11.57 -17.19
C GLN A 235 -7.39 -11.80 -18.12
N VAL A 236 -6.18 -11.50 -17.65
CA VAL A 236 -4.96 -11.72 -18.42
C VAL A 236 -4.71 -13.20 -18.65
N GLN A 237 -4.91 -14.05 -17.64
CA GLN A 237 -4.76 -15.51 -17.76
C GLN A 237 -5.77 -16.11 -18.73
N ASP A 238 -7.02 -15.66 -18.68
CA ASP A 238 -8.09 -16.09 -19.59
C ASP A 238 -7.77 -15.74 -21.06
N LEU A 239 -7.30 -14.50 -21.30
CA LEU A 239 -6.96 -14.00 -22.65
C LEU A 239 -5.65 -14.57 -23.22
N ALA A 240 -4.65 -14.84 -22.39
CA ALA A 240 -3.34 -15.31 -22.81
C ALA A 240 -3.22 -16.83 -22.84
N GLY A 241 -4.15 -17.54 -22.20
CA GLY A 241 -4.13 -19.01 -22.08
C GLY A 241 -3.05 -19.54 -21.13
N PRO A 242 -3.01 -20.86 -20.93
CA PRO A 242 -2.19 -21.49 -19.89
C PRO A 242 -0.68 -21.36 -20.11
N VAL A 243 -0.23 -21.28 -21.36
CA VAL A 243 1.21 -21.22 -21.70
C VAL A 243 1.76 -19.79 -21.54
N ALA A 244 1.06 -18.79 -22.09
CA ALA A 244 1.53 -17.40 -22.06
C ALA A 244 1.03 -16.60 -20.84
N GLY A 245 0.01 -17.09 -20.12
CA GLY A 245 -0.61 -16.42 -18.98
C GLY A 245 0.37 -15.94 -17.93
N PRO A 246 1.28 -16.77 -17.41
CA PRO A 246 2.25 -16.34 -16.40
C PRO A 246 3.14 -15.17 -16.86
N ALA A 247 3.63 -15.22 -18.10
CA ALA A 247 4.45 -14.16 -18.68
C ALA A 247 3.64 -12.87 -18.90
N ALA A 248 2.39 -12.99 -19.35
CA ALA A 248 1.50 -11.85 -19.55
C ALA A 248 1.12 -11.17 -18.22
N VAL A 249 0.90 -11.93 -17.15
CA VAL A 249 0.68 -11.40 -15.79
C VAL A 249 1.94 -10.69 -15.28
N ALA A 250 3.12 -11.25 -15.49
CA ALA A 250 4.38 -10.58 -15.13
C ALA A 250 4.54 -9.25 -15.89
N ALA A 251 4.18 -9.22 -17.19
CA ALA A 251 4.20 -7.98 -17.98
C ALA A 251 3.20 -6.95 -17.47
N LEU A 252 1.98 -7.36 -17.06
CA LEU A 252 0.98 -6.49 -16.45
C LEU A 252 1.57 -5.76 -15.23
N PHE A 253 2.15 -6.49 -14.27
CA PHE A 253 2.75 -5.91 -13.08
C PHE A 253 3.97 -5.03 -13.37
N LEU A 254 4.77 -5.42 -14.38
CA LEU A 254 5.93 -4.63 -14.79
C LEU A 254 5.49 -3.28 -15.36
N VAL A 255 4.52 -3.25 -16.26
CA VAL A 255 4.00 -2.01 -16.88
C VAL A 255 3.36 -1.12 -15.81
N GLU A 256 2.56 -1.68 -14.90
CA GLU A 256 1.97 -0.94 -13.77
C GLU A 256 3.06 -0.33 -12.89
N THR A 257 4.06 -1.10 -12.49
CA THR A 257 5.17 -0.62 -11.66
C THR A 257 5.94 0.49 -12.34
N VAL A 258 6.27 0.34 -13.64
CA VAL A 258 6.96 1.37 -14.43
C VAL A 258 6.12 2.65 -14.47
N ALA A 259 4.80 2.54 -14.70
CA ALA A 259 3.90 3.69 -14.69
C ALA A 259 3.91 4.42 -13.33
N VAL A 260 3.84 3.67 -12.23
CA VAL A 260 3.89 4.24 -10.86
C VAL A 260 5.22 4.94 -10.61
N VAL A 261 6.35 4.28 -10.87
CA VAL A 261 7.68 4.85 -10.65
C VAL A 261 7.91 6.12 -11.48
N ALA A 262 7.46 6.12 -12.74
CA ALA A 262 7.66 7.24 -13.64
C ALA A 262 6.74 8.44 -13.36
N LEU A 263 5.50 8.21 -12.95
CA LEU A 263 4.45 9.23 -12.93
C LEU A 263 4.02 9.70 -11.54
N GLN A 264 4.17 8.88 -10.48
CA GLN A 264 3.66 9.16 -9.13
C GLN A 264 4.02 10.56 -8.63
N VAL A 265 5.31 10.90 -8.65
CA VAL A 265 5.80 12.19 -8.12
C VAL A 265 5.28 13.37 -8.95
N ARG A 266 5.18 13.19 -10.28
CA ARG A 266 4.66 14.24 -11.17
C ARG A 266 3.18 14.48 -10.95
N ILE A 267 2.39 13.40 -10.89
CA ILE A 267 0.93 13.47 -10.67
C ILE A 267 0.64 14.14 -9.33
N THR A 268 1.27 13.67 -8.24
CA THR A 268 1.10 14.26 -6.91
C THR A 268 1.50 15.73 -6.91
N GLY A 269 2.64 16.09 -7.52
CA GLY A 269 3.13 17.46 -7.59
C GLY A 269 2.24 18.41 -8.42
N VAL A 270 1.62 17.94 -9.49
CA VAL A 270 0.67 18.73 -10.28
C VAL A 270 -0.64 18.92 -9.53
N LEU A 271 -1.20 17.84 -8.96
CA LEU A 271 -2.46 17.89 -8.25
C LEU A 271 -2.38 18.71 -6.94
N SER A 272 -1.26 18.62 -6.22
CA SER A 272 -1.08 19.41 -4.99
C SER A 272 -1.00 20.91 -5.22
N ARG A 273 -0.58 21.34 -6.44
CA ARG A 273 -0.43 22.76 -6.77
C ARG A 273 -1.65 23.36 -7.47
N ARG A 274 -2.37 22.55 -8.27
CA ARG A 274 -3.40 23.04 -9.19
C ARG A 274 -4.82 22.69 -8.78
N THR A 275 -5.00 21.72 -7.90
CA THR A 275 -6.29 21.13 -7.60
C THR A 275 -6.50 21.05 -6.10
N ASP A 276 -7.72 21.31 -5.65
CA ASP A 276 -8.16 21.02 -4.30
C ASP A 276 -8.01 19.51 -4.01
N ARG A 277 -7.50 19.14 -2.80
CA ARG A 277 -7.27 17.75 -2.41
C ARG A 277 -8.52 16.88 -2.54
N GLY A 278 -9.68 17.43 -2.14
CA GLY A 278 -10.95 16.73 -2.27
C GLY A 278 -11.33 16.45 -3.72
N ALA A 279 -11.11 17.44 -4.61
CA ALA A 279 -11.35 17.24 -6.03
C ALA A 279 -10.37 16.24 -6.66
N ALA A 280 -9.09 16.27 -6.26
CA ALA A 280 -8.09 15.32 -6.71
C ALA A 280 -8.44 13.87 -6.29
N MET A 281 -8.85 13.67 -5.02
CA MET A 281 -9.28 12.36 -4.53
C MET A 281 -10.55 11.86 -5.24
N ALA A 282 -11.54 12.73 -5.46
CA ALA A 282 -12.77 12.34 -6.16
C ALA A 282 -12.49 11.97 -7.63
N LEU A 283 -11.69 12.77 -8.34
CA LEU A 283 -11.27 12.46 -9.70
C LEU A 283 -10.51 11.14 -9.77
N GLY A 284 -9.56 10.95 -8.87
CA GLY A 284 -8.77 9.71 -8.80
C GLY A 284 -9.63 8.47 -8.56
N MET A 285 -10.64 8.54 -7.67
CA MET A 285 -11.58 7.44 -7.44
C MET A 285 -12.47 7.17 -8.66
N ALA A 286 -12.93 8.21 -9.34
CA ALA A 286 -13.72 8.06 -10.57
C ALA A 286 -12.88 7.41 -11.69
N VAL A 287 -11.63 7.85 -11.87
CA VAL A 287 -10.69 7.28 -12.85
C VAL A 287 -10.37 5.81 -12.50
N ALA A 288 -10.10 5.52 -11.22
CA ALA A 288 -9.84 4.15 -10.76
C ALA A 288 -11.03 3.22 -11.00
N GLY A 289 -12.26 3.69 -10.76
CA GLY A 289 -13.48 2.92 -11.06
C GLY A 289 -13.70 2.73 -12.57
N ALA A 290 -13.53 3.80 -13.37
CA ALA A 290 -13.71 3.75 -14.82
C ALA A 290 -12.74 2.77 -15.51
N ALA A 291 -11.56 2.54 -14.94
CA ALA A 291 -10.58 1.58 -15.46
C ALA A 291 -11.18 0.19 -15.71
N PHE A 292 -12.08 -0.25 -14.83
CA PHE A 292 -12.69 -1.59 -14.92
C PHE A 292 -13.65 -1.77 -16.10
N LEU A 293 -14.14 -0.66 -16.68
CA LEU A 293 -15.02 -0.72 -17.85
C LEU A 293 -14.25 -0.95 -19.17
N ILE A 294 -12.92 -0.78 -19.18
CA ILE A 294 -12.09 -0.89 -20.40
C ILE A 294 -12.07 -2.31 -20.94
N PRO A 295 -11.79 -3.40 -20.15
CA PRO A 295 -11.71 -4.76 -20.68
C PRO A 295 -13.04 -5.24 -21.31
N PRO A 296 -14.21 -5.16 -20.64
CA PRO A 296 -15.46 -5.63 -21.26
C PRO A 296 -15.89 -4.75 -22.45
N ALA A 297 -15.58 -3.44 -22.44
CA ALA A 297 -15.84 -2.57 -23.59
C ALA A 297 -14.96 -2.95 -24.79
N ALA A 298 -13.71 -3.31 -24.57
CA ALA A 298 -12.82 -3.78 -25.63
C ALA A 298 -13.28 -5.13 -26.21
N GLY A 299 -13.90 -6.00 -25.41
CA GLY A 299 -14.45 -7.30 -25.83
C GLY A 299 -15.62 -7.19 -26.81
N ILE A 300 -16.17 -5.99 -27.05
CA ILE A 300 -17.18 -5.75 -28.11
C ILE A 300 -16.54 -5.80 -29.50
N PHE A 301 -15.24 -5.52 -29.60
CA PHE A 301 -14.51 -5.53 -30.88
C PHE A 301 -13.90 -6.91 -31.13
N PRO A 302 -13.81 -7.33 -32.41
CA PRO A 302 -13.21 -8.61 -32.76
C PRO A 302 -11.71 -8.60 -32.35
N ALA A 303 -11.32 -9.62 -31.60
CA ALA A 303 -9.94 -9.82 -31.22
C ALA A 303 -9.22 -10.64 -32.34
N PRO A 304 -7.90 -10.47 -32.53
CA PRO A 304 -7.15 -11.25 -33.46
C PRO A 304 -7.12 -12.72 -33.06
N ASP A 305 -7.37 -13.62 -34.02
CA ASP A 305 -7.27 -15.05 -33.85
C ASP A 305 -5.80 -15.52 -33.82
N GLY A 306 -5.55 -16.64 -33.11
CA GLY A 306 -4.25 -17.30 -33.04
C GLY A 306 -3.48 -17.09 -31.73
N ASP A 307 -2.47 -17.95 -31.54
CA ASP A 307 -1.65 -18.01 -30.31
C ASP A 307 -0.27 -17.35 -30.48
N GLY A 308 -0.11 -16.56 -31.53
CA GLY A 308 1.11 -15.80 -31.74
C GLY A 308 1.31 -14.69 -30.71
N PRO A 309 2.57 -14.32 -30.39
CA PRO A 309 2.85 -13.30 -29.35
C PRO A 309 2.16 -11.96 -29.60
N VAL A 310 2.01 -11.55 -30.84
CA VAL A 310 1.34 -10.29 -31.23
C VAL A 310 -0.17 -10.38 -30.98
N ALA A 311 -0.81 -11.50 -31.33
CA ALA A 311 -2.24 -11.69 -31.09
C ALA A 311 -2.57 -11.68 -29.58
N ILE A 312 -1.76 -12.37 -28.77
CA ILE A 312 -1.87 -12.38 -27.31
C ILE A 312 -1.66 -10.96 -26.78
N ALA A 313 -0.64 -10.24 -27.22
CA ALA A 313 -0.38 -8.87 -26.77
C ALA A 313 -1.56 -7.94 -27.08
N VAL A 314 -2.18 -8.02 -28.24
CA VAL A 314 -3.34 -7.22 -28.62
C VAL A 314 -4.56 -7.59 -27.77
N ARG A 315 -4.81 -8.86 -27.51
CA ARG A 315 -5.92 -9.32 -26.63
C ARG A 315 -5.76 -8.84 -25.20
N VAL A 316 -4.54 -8.86 -24.65
CA VAL A 316 -4.24 -8.48 -23.26
C VAL A 316 -4.11 -6.94 -23.10
N ALA A 317 -3.79 -6.20 -24.16
CA ALA A 317 -3.56 -4.75 -24.10
C ALA A 317 -4.66 -3.95 -23.39
N PRO A 318 -5.98 -4.21 -23.57
CA PRO A 318 -7.03 -3.49 -22.86
C PRO A 318 -6.96 -3.68 -21.34
N VAL A 319 -6.59 -4.86 -20.85
CA VAL A 319 -6.44 -5.14 -19.42
C VAL A 319 -5.21 -4.43 -18.86
N VAL A 320 -4.10 -4.42 -19.61
CA VAL A 320 -2.89 -3.68 -19.23
C VAL A 320 -3.18 -2.17 -19.20
N LEU A 321 -3.91 -1.64 -20.18
CA LEU A 321 -4.36 -0.25 -20.17
C LEU A 321 -5.24 0.06 -18.95
N ALA A 322 -6.19 -0.82 -18.64
CA ALA A 322 -7.04 -0.69 -17.46
C ALA A 322 -6.21 -0.65 -16.15
N ALA A 323 -5.19 -1.50 -16.03
CA ALA A 323 -4.29 -1.49 -14.88
C ALA A 323 -3.50 -0.18 -14.75
N VAL A 324 -3.02 0.38 -15.87
CA VAL A 324 -2.35 1.69 -15.89
C VAL A 324 -3.34 2.80 -15.47
N VAL A 325 -4.56 2.80 -16.00
CA VAL A 325 -5.60 3.80 -15.65
C VAL A 325 -5.98 3.67 -14.18
N LEU A 326 -6.13 2.45 -13.65
CA LEU A 326 -6.34 2.21 -12.22
C LEU A 326 -5.20 2.79 -11.39
N ALA A 327 -3.95 2.50 -11.77
CA ALA A 327 -2.77 3.02 -11.09
C ALA A 327 -2.74 4.57 -11.10
N LEU A 328 -3.07 5.22 -12.22
CA LEU A 328 -3.20 6.69 -12.30
C LEU A 328 -4.23 7.24 -11.32
N GLY A 329 -5.39 6.59 -11.21
CA GLY A 329 -6.42 6.92 -10.24
C GLY A 329 -5.91 6.82 -8.80
N VAL A 330 -5.29 5.69 -8.44
CA VAL A 330 -4.72 5.45 -7.10
C VAL A 330 -3.60 6.45 -6.78
N MET A 331 -2.71 6.77 -7.73
CA MET A 331 -1.67 7.79 -7.58
C MET A 331 -2.21 9.17 -7.24
N ALA A 332 -3.40 9.50 -7.75
CA ALA A 332 -4.07 10.76 -7.47
C ALA A 332 -4.76 10.79 -6.09
N VAL A 333 -5.01 9.63 -5.47
CA VAL A 333 -5.75 9.52 -4.20
C VAL A 333 -4.82 9.27 -3.02
N GLN A 334 -4.01 8.23 -3.09
CA GLN A 334 -3.29 7.64 -1.95
C GLN A 334 -2.41 8.63 -1.18
N PRO A 335 -1.61 9.52 -1.81
CA PRO A 335 -0.79 10.48 -1.08
C PRO A 335 -1.62 11.46 -0.24
N PHE A 336 -2.76 11.91 -0.78
CA PHE A 336 -3.65 12.85 -0.09
C PHE A 336 -4.45 12.19 1.03
N VAL A 337 -4.83 10.92 0.89
CA VAL A 337 -5.41 10.12 1.98
C VAL A 337 -4.43 10.04 3.14
N ASN A 338 -3.18 9.67 2.86
CA ASN A 338 -2.15 9.56 3.89
C ASN A 338 -1.79 10.93 4.51
N GLU A 339 -1.89 12.03 3.74
CA GLU A 339 -1.75 13.41 4.24
C GLU A 339 -2.91 13.83 5.14
N ALA A 340 -4.13 13.37 4.85
CA ALA A 340 -5.34 13.79 5.56
C ALA A 340 -5.52 13.09 6.91
N ILE A 341 -5.17 11.81 7.04
CA ILE A 341 -5.39 11.01 8.26
C ILE A 341 -4.81 11.68 9.51
N PRO A 342 -3.55 12.19 9.53
CA PRO A 342 -2.97 12.84 10.71
C PRO A 342 -3.71 14.11 11.15
N ARG A 343 -4.45 14.73 10.26
CA ARG A 343 -5.21 15.97 10.54
C ARG A 343 -6.51 15.72 11.28
N PHE A 344 -7.08 14.52 11.19
CA PHE A 344 -8.20 14.10 12.04
C PHE A 344 -7.72 13.77 13.46
N SER A 345 -6.56 13.09 13.56
CA SER A 345 -6.09 12.53 14.81
C SER A 345 -5.46 13.56 15.76
N GLY A 346 -4.96 14.68 15.21
CA GLY A 346 -3.94 15.46 15.89
C GLY A 346 -2.63 14.67 16.09
N PRO A 347 -1.62 15.26 16.77
CA PRO A 347 -0.30 14.64 16.89
C PRO A 347 -0.29 13.36 17.72
N ASP A 348 -1.31 13.16 18.56
CA ASP A 348 -1.29 12.14 19.61
C ASP A 348 -1.81 10.77 19.19
N LEU A 349 -2.74 10.66 18.22
CA LEU A 349 -3.42 9.42 17.86
C LEU A 349 -3.17 9.03 16.38
N THR A 350 -2.15 9.58 15.75
CA THR A 350 -1.89 9.41 14.31
C THR A 350 -1.74 7.93 13.93
N GLY A 351 -1.00 7.15 14.70
CA GLY A 351 -0.85 5.72 14.47
C GLY A 351 -2.17 4.96 14.60
N THR A 352 -2.96 5.28 15.63
CA THR A 352 -4.27 4.65 15.89
C THR A 352 -5.25 4.95 14.74
N TYR A 353 -5.30 6.19 14.24
CA TYR A 353 -6.14 6.56 13.09
C TYR A 353 -5.70 5.86 11.80
N PHE A 354 -4.40 5.77 11.53
CA PHE A 354 -3.90 4.95 10.42
C PHE A 354 -4.29 3.48 10.59
N GLY A 355 -4.13 2.92 11.80
CA GLY A 355 -4.53 1.56 12.10
C GLY A 355 -6.02 1.31 11.86
N ALA A 356 -6.89 2.21 12.32
CA ALA A 356 -8.34 2.13 12.11
C ALA A 356 -8.72 2.22 10.62
N PHE A 357 -8.12 3.16 9.88
CA PHE A 357 -8.34 3.31 8.44
C PHE A 357 -7.96 2.05 7.65
N TYR A 358 -6.78 1.49 7.93
CA TYR A 358 -6.31 0.30 7.22
C TYR A 358 -7.07 -0.97 7.62
N LEU A 359 -7.51 -1.08 8.88
CA LEU A 359 -8.39 -2.18 9.31
C LEU A 359 -9.71 -2.14 8.54
N ALA A 360 -10.38 -0.99 8.50
CA ALA A 360 -11.64 -0.82 7.77
C ALA A 360 -11.45 -1.09 6.26
N SER A 361 -10.38 -0.54 5.67
CA SER A 361 -10.04 -0.78 4.26
C SER A 361 -9.75 -2.25 3.98
N GLY A 362 -9.06 -2.95 4.89
CA GLY A 362 -8.79 -4.39 4.76
C GLY A 362 -10.06 -5.23 4.77
N VAL A 363 -10.96 -4.97 5.72
CA VAL A 363 -12.27 -5.67 5.78
C VAL A 363 -13.08 -5.43 4.51
N PHE A 364 -13.15 -4.17 4.05
CA PHE A 364 -13.87 -3.83 2.82
C PHE A 364 -13.21 -4.46 1.58
N THR A 365 -11.89 -4.54 1.52
CA THR A 365 -11.15 -5.20 0.43
C THR A 365 -11.51 -6.68 0.35
N VAL A 366 -11.56 -7.40 1.47
CA VAL A 366 -11.97 -8.81 1.49
C VAL A 366 -13.41 -8.96 0.97
N ALA A 367 -14.33 -8.17 1.51
CA ALA A 367 -15.73 -8.22 1.10
C ALA A 367 -15.90 -7.92 -0.42
N SER A 368 -15.26 -6.87 -0.92
CA SER A 368 -15.35 -6.48 -2.33
C SER A 368 -14.70 -7.50 -3.27
N THR A 369 -13.58 -8.12 -2.87
CA THR A 369 -12.93 -9.17 -3.67
C THR A 369 -13.79 -10.44 -3.71
N THR A 370 -14.41 -10.81 -2.60
CA THR A 370 -15.37 -11.93 -2.55
C THR A 370 -16.58 -11.68 -3.46
N LEU A 371 -17.15 -10.47 -3.40
CA LEU A 371 -18.26 -10.09 -4.28
C LEU A 371 -17.85 -10.07 -5.75
N ALA A 372 -16.66 -9.58 -6.08
CA ALA A 372 -16.13 -9.60 -7.44
C ALA A 372 -15.92 -11.04 -7.95
N GLY A 373 -15.40 -11.93 -7.10
CA GLY A 373 -15.26 -13.36 -7.42
C GLY A 373 -16.61 -14.01 -7.68
N SER A 374 -17.58 -13.81 -6.79
CA SER A 374 -18.95 -14.28 -6.98
C SER A 374 -19.57 -13.74 -8.29
N ALA A 375 -19.33 -12.47 -8.63
CA ALA A 375 -19.81 -11.89 -9.87
C ALA A 375 -19.14 -12.54 -11.10
N VAL A 376 -17.85 -12.91 -11.03
CA VAL A 376 -17.15 -13.67 -12.09
C VAL A 376 -17.79 -15.04 -12.29
N ASP A 377 -18.05 -15.78 -11.19
CA ASP A 377 -18.60 -17.12 -11.23
C ASP A 377 -20.04 -17.14 -11.85
N HIS A 378 -20.89 -16.19 -11.41
CA HIS A 378 -22.29 -16.12 -11.91
C HIS A 378 -22.40 -15.56 -13.34
N ALA A 379 -21.44 -14.74 -13.77
CA ALA A 379 -21.45 -14.13 -15.09
C ALA A 379 -20.76 -14.96 -16.17
N GLY A 380 -20.16 -16.10 -15.80
CA GLY A 380 -19.49 -17.02 -16.73
C GLY A 380 -18.10 -16.55 -17.17
N GLY A 381 -17.46 -15.64 -16.45
CA GLY A 381 -16.07 -15.28 -16.72
C GLY A 381 -15.64 -13.87 -16.23
N PRO A 382 -14.33 -13.63 -16.20
CA PRO A 382 -13.77 -12.40 -15.63
C PRO A 382 -13.89 -11.18 -16.55
N LEU A 383 -14.12 -11.37 -17.86
CA LEU A 383 -14.22 -10.29 -18.86
C LEU A 383 -15.64 -9.74 -19.04
N THR A 384 -16.58 -10.23 -18.24
CA THR A 384 -17.99 -9.84 -18.32
C THR A 384 -18.28 -8.52 -17.61
N TRP A 385 -19.43 -7.93 -17.90
CA TRP A 385 -19.85 -6.66 -17.33
C TRP A 385 -20.11 -6.68 -15.81
N PRO A 386 -20.70 -7.71 -15.17
CA PRO A 386 -21.05 -7.68 -13.75
C PRO A 386 -19.89 -7.40 -12.82
N PRO A 387 -18.71 -8.07 -12.84
CA PRO A 387 -17.59 -7.75 -11.98
C PRO A 387 -16.99 -6.36 -12.29
N ALA A 388 -17.00 -5.94 -13.57
CA ALA A 388 -16.54 -4.63 -13.97
C ALA A 388 -17.43 -3.51 -13.42
N LEU A 389 -18.77 -3.65 -13.53
CA LEU A 389 -19.75 -2.69 -13.01
C LEU A 389 -19.69 -2.60 -11.48
N LEU A 390 -19.47 -3.72 -10.78
CA LEU A 390 -19.27 -3.73 -9.32
C LEU A 390 -18.08 -2.83 -8.94
N CYS A 391 -16.93 -3.05 -9.57
CA CYS A 391 -15.72 -2.27 -9.29
C CYS A 391 -15.88 -0.80 -9.72
N ALA A 392 -16.47 -0.54 -10.88
CA ALA A 392 -16.77 0.83 -11.34
C ALA A 392 -17.72 1.54 -10.35
N GLY A 393 -18.75 0.84 -9.87
CA GLY A 393 -19.70 1.33 -8.87
C GLY A 393 -19.00 1.73 -7.56
N ILE A 394 -18.06 0.92 -7.06
CA ILE A 394 -17.24 1.27 -5.88
C ILE A 394 -16.50 2.59 -6.12
N GLY A 395 -15.85 2.75 -7.28
CA GLY A 395 -15.11 3.96 -7.61
C GLY A 395 -16.01 5.20 -7.70
N ILE A 396 -17.16 5.09 -8.37
CA ILE A 396 -18.13 6.18 -8.54
C ILE A 396 -18.77 6.56 -7.20
N CYS A 397 -19.18 5.58 -6.39
CA CYS A 397 -19.73 5.83 -5.05
C CYS A 397 -18.71 6.52 -4.14
N SER A 398 -17.46 6.06 -4.16
CA SER A 398 -16.37 6.70 -3.43
C SER A 398 -16.12 8.14 -3.91
N ALA A 399 -16.07 8.38 -5.22
CA ALA A 399 -15.93 9.72 -5.79
C ALA A 399 -17.08 10.65 -5.36
N GLY A 400 -18.33 10.17 -5.43
CA GLY A 400 -19.52 10.91 -4.99
C GLY A 400 -19.48 11.21 -3.48
N ALA A 401 -19.08 10.25 -2.65
CA ALA A 401 -18.93 10.43 -1.21
C ALA A 401 -17.86 11.49 -0.88
N VAL A 402 -16.72 11.47 -1.55
CA VAL A 402 -15.66 12.48 -1.39
C VAL A 402 -16.15 13.87 -1.80
N LEU A 403 -16.87 13.99 -2.93
CA LEU A 403 -17.44 15.26 -3.36
C LEU A 403 -18.47 15.80 -2.36
N LEU A 404 -19.29 14.92 -1.78
CA LEU A 404 -20.25 15.29 -0.73
C LEU A 404 -19.52 15.80 0.53
N LEU A 405 -18.48 15.10 1.00
CA LEU A 405 -17.67 15.55 2.12
C LEU A 405 -16.99 16.90 1.85
N ARG A 406 -16.50 17.11 0.62
CA ARG A 406 -15.92 18.36 0.19
C ARG A 406 -16.96 19.49 0.25
N ARG A 407 -18.17 19.30 -0.30
CA ARG A 407 -19.27 20.29 -0.27
C ARG A 407 -19.67 20.63 1.16
N ARG A 408 -19.67 19.64 2.06
CA ARG A 408 -19.99 19.83 3.49
C ARG A 408 -18.82 20.40 4.32
N ARG A 409 -17.68 20.74 3.70
CA ARG A 409 -16.46 21.19 4.38
C ARG A 409 -16.02 20.28 5.52
N SER A 410 -16.25 18.97 5.36
CA SER A 410 -15.90 17.94 6.37
C SER A 410 -14.52 17.36 6.16
N LEU A 411 -13.85 17.66 5.03
CA LEU A 411 -12.46 17.28 4.79
C LEU A 411 -11.54 18.24 5.56
N PRO A 412 -10.41 17.73 6.12
CA PRO A 412 -9.43 18.60 6.77
C PRO A 412 -8.77 19.53 5.75
N GLU A 413 -8.71 20.82 6.09
CA GLU A 413 -8.08 21.82 5.23
C GLU A 413 -6.56 21.60 5.14
N PRO A 414 -5.92 21.80 3.98
CA PRO A 414 -4.47 21.81 3.88
C PRO A 414 -3.91 22.95 4.75
N PRO A 415 -2.66 22.82 5.27
CA PRO A 415 -2.03 23.93 5.96
C PRO A 415 -2.01 25.15 5.04
N PRO A 416 -2.18 26.36 5.60
CA PRO A 416 -2.05 27.57 4.81
C PRO A 416 -0.68 27.53 4.12
N SER A 417 -0.64 27.71 2.81
CA SER A 417 0.61 27.85 2.08
C SER A 417 1.37 29.02 2.71
N LYS A 418 2.58 28.77 3.24
CA LYS A 418 3.42 29.86 3.73
C LYS A 418 3.57 30.85 2.58
N SER A 419 2.99 32.03 2.74
CA SER A 419 3.18 33.09 1.77
C SER A 419 4.67 33.43 1.72
N PRO A 420 5.23 33.76 0.57
CA PRO A 420 6.66 34.11 0.40
C PRO A 420 7.13 35.21 1.36
N THR A 421 6.20 36.01 1.87
CA THR A 421 6.41 37.08 2.84
C THR A 421 6.84 36.58 4.22
N THR A 422 6.36 35.38 4.66
CA THR A 422 6.68 34.83 5.98
C THR A 422 8.10 34.24 6.02
N GLU A 423 8.58 33.68 4.90
CA GLU A 423 9.98 33.21 4.78
C GLU A 423 10.98 34.40 4.75
N ALA A 424 10.60 35.50 4.11
CA ALA A 424 11.43 36.70 4.06
C ALA A 424 11.56 37.37 5.44
N ILE A 425 10.53 37.31 6.28
CA ILE A 425 10.54 37.88 7.64
C ILE A 425 11.35 36.94 8.58
N SER A 426 11.16 35.62 8.50
CA SER A 426 11.90 34.63 9.30
C SER A 426 13.41 34.66 8.99
N ASN A 427 13.80 34.82 7.74
CA ASN A 427 15.21 34.94 7.34
C ASN A 427 15.83 36.29 7.71
N ARG A 428 15.04 37.35 7.88
CA ARG A 428 15.54 38.65 8.38
C ARG A 428 15.77 38.65 9.89
N THR A 429 14.89 38.00 10.67
CA THR A 429 15.08 37.87 12.12
C THR A 429 16.25 36.95 12.46
N ALA A 430 16.43 35.84 11.73
CA ALA A 430 17.58 34.93 11.93
C ALA A 430 18.94 35.56 11.56
N LYS A 431 18.97 36.53 10.62
CA LYS A 431 20.20 37.29 10.30
C LYS A 431 20.45 38.48 11.20
N GLY A 432 19.44 38.97 11.92
CA GLY A 432 19.56 40.09 12.86
C GLY A 432 20.13 39.72 14.22
N ASP A 433 19.97 38.45 14.65
CA ASP A 433 20.48 37.98 15.96
C ASP A 433 21.94 37.44 15.88
N SER A 434 22.54 37.31 14.71
CA SER A 434 23.94 36.91 14.57
C SER A 434 24.91 38.09 14.42
N ALA A 435 24.41 39.34 14.55
CA ALA A 435 25.19 40.57 14.40
C ALA A 435 25.19 41.46 15.69
N ARG A 436 24.85 40.88 16.84
CA ARG A 436 25.02 41.51 18.13
C ARG A 436 25.87 40.68 19.07
#